data_cce92d8828c5fb7ce0b83fa6e24eb7c2
#
_entry.id   cce92d8828c5fb7ce0b83fa6e24eb7c2
#
_cell.length_a   1.000
_cell.length_b   1.000
_cell.length_c   1.000
_cell.angle_alpha   90.00
_cell.angle_beta   90.00
_cell.angle_gamma   90.00
#
_symmetry.space_group_name_H-M   'P 1'
#
loop_
_entity.id
_entity.type
_entity.pdbx_description
1 polymer ?
#
loop_
_entity_poly.entity_id
_entity_poly.type
_entity_poly.pdbx_seq_one_letter_code
_entity_poly.pdbx_strand_id
1 'polypeptide(L)'
;MTGTGEIVSLIIGGHALQGWQAVHITRSAEAAAISFSLEATNPAWTEDADAVRRGGLLEIRSTPDEEIGARGGGDLMCTGYVDEFESETGRSANRKVGISGRSKAGDAIDCPPAKHKTGLVEKKDLLGVAKEFDEFGIGFFTDQQLDKIPMVQHVPGQSMFVTLEREARRQALLLMGQPDGRVKITRAGTDRHAGALVEGQPPVESMKLRLSIKHKRSHIHVRGQQSLGTGDDSLRQEETEEDDSVERYRPEILFNEGSDTSKELKRRAKWQKLRRSGSGISMSVTVSSWRDDAGMLWEPGRLIAVVKPTDKIDQDLVISTVTFNQTVGEGEGAGTSADLTLVDPRTLGGKGSGSGSGSGAGGGGGSENEDFGGGLGEGADFSGSGSSESE
;
A
#
# COMPACT_ATOMS: atom_id res chain seq x y z
N MET A 1 19.50 17.83 20.21
CA MET A 1 18.05 17.92 20.48
C MET A 1 17.63 16.50 20.81
N THR A 2 17.27 16.27 22.08
CA THR A 2 16.74 14.99 22.53
C THR A 2 15.44 14.73 21.78
N GLY A 3 15.42 13.73 20.91
CA GLY A 3 14.20 13.31 20.26
C GLY A 3 13.18 12.97 21.35
N THR A 4 12.05 13.67 21.36
CA THR A 4 10.94 13.34 22.23
C THR A 4 10.49 11.94 21.86
N GLY A 5 10.72 10.98 22.77
CA GLY A 5 10.33 9.58 22.55
C GLY A 5 8.81 9.49 22.36
N GLU A 6 8.39 8.64 21.44
CA GLU A 6 6.96 8.33 21.29
C GLU A 6 6.50 7.44 22.46
N ILE A 7 5.33 7.70 22.99
CA ILE A 7 4.68 6.84 23.99
C ILE A 7 3.69 5.95 23.25
N VAL A 8 3.97 4.65 23.29
CA VAL A 8 3.13 3.65 22.61
C VAL A 8 2.22 2.97 23.61
N SER A 9 0.92 3.02 23.33
CA SER A 9 -0.14 2.40 24.13
C SER A 9 -0.85 1.32 23.30
N LEU A 10 -0.93 0.09 23.83
CA LEU A 10 -1.78 -0.95 23.29
C LEU A 10 -3.07 -0.99 24.12
N ILE A 11 -4.20 -0.77 23.49
CA ILE A 11 -5.52 -0.74 24.12
C ILE A 11 -6.25 -2.03 23.78
N ILE A 12 -6.58 -2.81 24.80
CA ILE A 12 -7.29 -4.07 24.65
C ILE A 12 -8.23 -4.28 25.84
N GLY A 13 -9.47 -4.70 25.55
CA GLY A 13 -10.46 -4.92 26.60
C GLY A 13 -10.78 -3.70 27.47
N GLY A 14 -10.50 -2.49 26.99
CA GLY A 14 -10.64 -1.23 27.74
C GLY A 14 -9.45 -0.85 28.62
N HIS A 15 -8.37 -1.62 28.62
CA HIS A 15 -7.13 -1.37 29.34
C HIS A 15 -6.06 -0.84 28.41
N ALA A 16 -5.28 0.15 28.85
CA ALA A 16 -4.11 0.67 28.13
C ALA A 16 -2.85 0.05 28.68
N LEU A 17 -2.19 -0.79 27.87
CA LEU A 17 -0.93 -1.45 28.20
C LEU A 17 0.24 -0.63 27.66
N GLN A 18 1.20 -0.34 28.49
CA GLN A 18 2.38 0.50 28.22
C GLN A 18 3.65 -0.11 28.82
N GLY A 19 4.78 0.58 28.63
CA GLY A 19 6.06 0.14 29.19
C GLY A 19 6.77 -0.88 28.29
N TRP A 20 6.63 -0.71 26.99
CA TRP A 20 7.28 -1.53 25.98
C TRP A 20 8.78 -1.25 25.93
N GLN A 21 9.60 -2.31 25.85
CA GLN A 21 11.04 -2.22 25.63
C GLN A 21 11.41 -2.17 24.16
N ALA A 22 10.66 -2.90 23.35
CA ALA A 22 10.80 -2.85 21.90
C ALA A 22 9.41 -2.73 21.25
N VAL A 23 9.33 -1.90 20.23
CA VAL A 23 8.14 -1.68 19.40
C VAL A 23 8.56 -1.72 17.96
N HIS A 24 7.91 -2.57 17.17
CA HIS A 24 8.07 -2.64 15.73
C HIS A 24 6.68 -2.63 15.08
N ILE A 25 6.41 -1.65 14.24
CA ILE A 25 5.14 -1.55 13.51
C ILE A 25 5.45 -1.29 12.05
N THR A 26 5.02 -2.19 11.16
CA THR A 26 5.29 -2.08 9.72
C THR A 26 4.01 -1.83 8.94
N ARG A 27 4.03 -0.78 8.13
CA ARG A 27 2.97 -0.39 7.20
C ARG A 27 3.52 -0.34 5.78
N SER A 28 2.79 -0.88 4.81
CA SER A 28 3.21 -0.86 3.40
C SER A 28 2.08 -0.47 2.46
N ALA A 29 2.40 0.25 1.40
CA ALA A 29 1.46 0.60 0.34
C ALA A 29 0.98 -0.62 -0.45
N GLU A 30 1.77 -1.69 -0.48
CA GLU A 30 1.46 -2.93 -1.20
C GLU A 30 0.93 -4.05 -0.28
N ALA A 31 0.68 -3.77 1.01
CA ALA A 31 0.14 -4.74 1.96
C ALA A 31 -1.20 -4.27 2.53
N ALA A 32 -2.18 -5.15 2.53
CA ALA A 32 -3.49 -4.87 3.13
C ALA A 32 -3.46 -4.92 4.66
N ALA A 33 -2.54 -5.67 5.25
CA ALA A 33 -2.41 -5.75 6.70
C ALA A 33 -1.18 -4.98 7.20
N ILE A 34 -1.37 -4.27 8.31
CA ILE A 34 -0.32 -3.68 9.13
C ILE A 34 0.15 -4.78 10.08
N SER A 35 1.44 -4.98 10.25
CA SER A 35 2.00 -5.91 11.24
C SER A 35 2.62 -5.15 12.40
N PHE A 36 2.58 -5.76 13.57
CA PHE A 36 3.20 -5.20 14.77
C PHE A 36 3.86 -6.29 15.62
N SER A 37 4.88 -5.90 16.37
CA SER A 37 5.51 -6.71 17.43
C SER A 37 5.90 -5.79 18.57
N LEU A 38 5.54 -6.17 19.79
CA LEU A 38 5.78 -5.41 21.02
C LEU A 38 6.41 -6.32 22.06
N GLU A 39 7.47 -5.87 22.71
CA GLU A 39 8.13 -6.62 23.76
C GLU A 39 8.17 -5.82 25.08
N ALA A 40 7.97 -6.50 26.18
CA ALA A 40 8.06 -5.94 27.52
C ALA A 40 8.75 -6.89 28.51
N THR A 41 9.45 -6.34 29.50
CA THR A 41 10.03 -7.15 30.60
C THR A 41 9.35 -6.78 31.90
N ASN A 42 8.92 -7.79 32.65
CA ASN A 42 8.21 -7.66 33.93
C ASN A 42 7.06 -6.65 33.86
N PRO A 43 6.15 -6.74 32.87
CA PRO A 43 5.09 -5.76 32.72
C PRO A 43 4.16 -5.78 33.94
N ALA A 44 3.77 -4.58 34.41
CA ALA A 44 2.85 -4.41 35.55
C ALA A 44 1.43 -4.91 35.27
N TRP A 45 1.06 -5.01 33.99
CA TRP A 45 -0.29 -5.38 33.49
C TRP A 45 -0.53 -6.89 33.33
N THR A 46 0.24 -7.74 34.05
CA THR A 46 0.16 -9.20 33.90
C THR A 46 -1.21 -9.80 34.20
N GLU A 47 -2.03 -9.12 35.01
CA GLU A 47 -3.41 -9.55 35.34
C GLU A 47 -4.39 -9.31 34.17
N ASP A 48 -4.14 -8.28 33.35
CA ASP A 48 -4.98 -7.94 32.18
C ASP A 48 -4.61 -8.76 30.92
N ALA A 49 -3.63 -9.63 31.03
CA ALA A 49 -3.10 -10.39 29.89
C ALA A 49 -4.07 -11.44 29.28
N ASP A 50 -5.20 -11.70 29.92
CA ASP A 50 -6.16 -12.68 29.40
C ASP A 50 -6.79 -12.27 28.07
N ALA A 51 -7.08 -11.00 27.87
CA ALA A 51 -7.59 -10.48 26.61
C ALA A 51 -6.53 -10.59 25.48
N VAL A 52 -5.26 -10.36 25.81
CA VAL A 52 -4.12 -10.52 24.89
C VAL A 52 -3.96 -11.96 24.46
N ARG A 53 -3.97 -12.89 25.41
CA ARG A 53 -3.78 -14.33 25.17
C ARG A 53 -4.88 -14.96 24.29
N ARG A 54 -6.08 -14.38 24.28
CA ARG A 54 -7.24 -14.89 23.53
C ARG A 54 -7.35 -14.34 22.11
N GLY A 55 -6.36 -13.61 21.62
CA GLY A 55 -6.41 -12.99 20.30
C GLY A 55 -7.42 -11.83 20.23
N GLY A 56 -7.51 -11.04 21.31
CA GLY A 56 -8.49 -9.95 21.42
C GLY A 56 -8.27 -8.85 20.38
N LEU A 57 -9.35 -8.13 20.08
CA LEU A 57 -9.29 -6.91 19.27
C LEU A 57 -8.56 -5.81 20.06
N LEU A 58 -7.60 -5.17 19.40
CA LEU A 58 -6.77 -4.14 20.00
C LEU A 58 -6.65 -2.89 19.12
N GLU A 59 -6.22 -1.79 19.75
CA GLU A 59 -5.74 -0.59 19.09
C GLU A 59 -4.32 -0.28 19.59
N ILE A 60 -3.45 0.11 18.67
CA ILE A 60 -2.12 0.64 19.01
C ILE A 60 -2.13 2.13 18.68
N ARG A 61 -1.77 2.96 19.67
CA ARG A 61 -1.70 4.40 19.54
C ARG A 61 -0.32 4.91 19.94
N SER A 62 0.10 6.03 19.34
CA SER A 62 1.37 6.66 19.61
C SER A 62 1.21 8.19 19.76
N THR A 63 1.96 8.77 20.68
CA THR A 63 2.01 10.23 20.88
C THR A 63 3.35 10.63 21.51
N PRO A 64 3.92 11.79 21.13
CA PRO A 64 5.06 12.37 21.85
C PRO A 64 4.64 13.11 23.13
N ASP A 65 3.34 13.29 23.39
CA ASP A 65 2.80 14.01 24.53
C ASP A 65 2.57 13.08 25.72
N GLU A 66 3.24 13.36 26.85
CA GLU A 66 3.20 12.52 28.04
C GLU A 66 1.80 12.47 28.70
N GLU A 67 1.07 13.59 28.70
CA GLU A 67 -0.26 13.64 29.32
C GLU A 67 -1.30 12.85 28.51
N ILE A 68 -1.21 12.97 27.18
CA ILE A 68 -2.06 12.23 26.24
C ILE A 68 -1.71 10.75 26.30
N GLY A 69 -0.42 10.42 26.26
CA GLY A 69 0.10 9.07 26.33
C GLY A 69 -0.31 8.36 27.62
N ALA A 70 -0.18 9.00 28.77
CA ALA A 70 -0.58 8.44 30.07
C ALA A 70 -2.04 7.97 30.13
N ARG A 71 -2.91 8.54 29.28
CA ARG A 71 -4.33 8.16 29.14
C ARG A 71 -4.58 7.15 28.02
N GLY A 72 -3.53 6.63 27.38
CA GLY A 72 -3.65 5.75 26.21
C GLY A 72 -4.14 6.46 24.94
N GLY A 73 -4.01 7.81 24.90
CA GLY A 73 -4.38 8.62 23.73
C GLY A 73 -3.28 8.67 22.66
N GLY A 74 -3.54 9.43 21.61
CA GLY A 74 -2.60 9.66 20.51
C GLY A 74 -3.10 9.21 19.16
N ASP A 75 -2.22 9.30 18.17
CA ASP A 75 -2.52 8.88 16.80
C ASP A 75 -2.65 7.37 16.68
N LEU A 76 -3.67 6.94 15.97
CA LEU A 76 -3.92 5.53 15.74
C LEU A 76 -2.90 4.96 14.76
N MET A 77 -2.22 3.90 15.14
CA MET A 77 -1.23 3.22 14.31
C MET A 77 -1.74 1.90 13.73
N CYS A 78 -2.51 1.14 14.50
CA CYS A 78 -3.06 -0.14 14.09
C CYS A 78 -4.32 -0.49 14.88
N THR A 79 -5.33 -1.02 14.20
CA THR A 79 -6.48 -1.72 14.80
C THR A 79 -6.50 -3.13 14.26
N GLY A 80 -6.44 -4.12 15.14
CA GLY A 80 -6.29 -5.51 14.71
C GLY A 80 -6.40 -6.52 15.83
N TYR A 81 -5.78 -7.67 15.62
CA TYR A 81 -5.83 -8.80 16.54
C TYR A 81 -4.42 -9.24 16.94
N VAL A 82 -4.32 -9.84 18.11
CA VAL A 82 -3.11 -10.56 18.54
C VAL A 82 -3.10 -11.91 17.83
N ASP A 83 -2.08 -12.15 17.02
CA ASP A 83 -1.87 -13.45 16.38
C ASP A 83 -1.05 -14.37 17.30
N GLU A 84 -0.08 -13.80 18.04
CA GLU A 84 0.86 -14.57 18.86
C GLU A 84 1.17 -13.86 20.17
N PHE A 85 1.18 -14.65 21.24
CA PHE A 85 1.59 -14.23 22.57
C PHE A 85 2.69 -15.15 23.07
N GLU A 86 3.86 -14.60 23.34
CA GLU A 86 4.99 -15.31 23.91
C GLU A 86 5.26 -14.86 25.34
N SER A 87 5.66 -15.78 26.22
CA SER A 87 6.07 -15.47 27.58
C SER A 87 7.22 -16.37 28.01
N GLU A 88 8.36 -15.76 28.28
CA GLU A 88 9.56 -16.43 28.76
C GLU A 88 9.84 -15.99 30.20
N THR A 89 10.16 -16.96 31.10
CA THR A 89 10.55 -16.69 32.48
C THR A 89 11.96 -17.22 32.72
N GLY A 90 12.89 -16.31 32.98
CA GLY A 90 14.28 -16.64 33.28
C GLY A 90 14.50 -17.08 34.72
N ARG A 91 15.73 -17.55 35.04
CA ARG A 91 16.13 -18.02 36.38
C ARG A 91 15.96 -16.95 37.48
N SER A 92 16.08 -15.68 37.16
CA SER A 92 15.93 -14.54 38.10
C SER A 92 14.47 -14.08 38.24
N ALA A 93 13.50 -14.90 37.86
CA ALA A 93 12.07 -14.55 37.79
C ALA A 93 11.75 -13.34 36.88
N ASN A 94 12.70 -12.88 36.06
CA ASN A 94 12.46 -11.90 35.06
C ASN A 94 11.60 -12.52 33.96
N ARG A 95 10.46 -11.92 33.72
CA ARG A 95 9.50 -12.36 32.72
C ARG A 95 9.57 -11.44 31.50
N LYS A 96 9.89 -12.00 30.35
CA LYS A 96 9.74 -11.33 29.04
C LYS A 96 8.40 -11.70 28.44
N VAL A 97 7.73 -10.72 27.83
CA VAL A 97 6.48 -10.90 27.14
C VAL A 97 6.60 -10.31 25.75
N GLY A 98 6.30 -11.12 24.73
CA GLY A 98 6.20 -10.72 23.35
C GLY A 98 4.73 -10.79 22.89
N ILE A 99 4.30 -9.79 22.15
CA ILE A 99 2.97 -9.73 21.55
C ILE A 99 3.14 -9.35 20.08
N SER A 100 2.68 -10.18 19.17
CA SER A 100 2.69 -9.87 17.75
C SER A 100 1.32 -10.10 17.12
N GLY A 101 1.06 -9.43 16.02
CA GLY A 101 -0.21 -9.54 15.34
C GLY A 101 -0.33 -8.65 14.11
N ARG A 102 -1.53 -8.59 13.59
CA ARG A 102 -1.82 -7.84 12.36
C ARG A 102 -3.11 -7.05 12.49
N SER A 103 -3.27 -6.05 11.61
CA SER A 103 -4.56 -5.36 11.48
C SER A 103 -5.67 -6.32 11.04
N LYS A 104 -6.94 -5.90 11.18
CA LYS A 104 -8.13 -6.71 10.82
C LYS A 104 -8.05 -7.37 9.45
N ALA A 105 -7.36 -6.74 8.50
CA ALA A 105 -7.16 -7.28 7.16
C ALA A 105 -6.36 -8.60 7.13
N GLY A 106 -5.70 -8.99 8.23
CA GLY A 106 -5.06 -10.29 8.38
C GLY A 106 -6.01 -11.45 8.10
N ASP A 107 -7.25 -11.38 8.57
CA ASP A 107 -8.25 -12.43 8.35
C ASP A 107 -8.60 -12.60 6.87
N ALA A 108 -8.66 -11.52 6.09
CA ALA A 108 -8.88 -11.62 4.64
C ALA A 108 -7.68 -12.20 3.88
N ILE A 109 -6.47 -12.05 4.43
CA ILE A 109 -5.25 -12.62 3.84
C ILE A 109 -5.20 -14.12 4.06
N ASP A 110 -5.64 -14.60 5.22
CA ASP A 110 -5.53 -16.00 5.62
C ASP A 110 -6.76 -16.81 5.26
N CYS A 111 -7.97 -16.22 5.30
CA CYS A 111 -9.21 -16.94 5.22
C CYS A 111 -9.98 -16.73 3.90
N PRO A 112 -10.68 -17.77 3.41
CA PRO A 112 -11.61 -17.64 2.29
C PRO A 112 -12.95 -17.05 2.75
N PRO A 113 -13.72 -16.39 1.85
CA PRO A 113 -15.08 -15.92 2.14
C PRO A 113 -16.06 -17.11 2.15
N ALA A 114 -16.09 -17.87 3.25
CA ALA A 114 -16.77 -19.16 3.34
C ALA A 114 -18.32 -19.07 3.33
N LYS A 115 -18.88 -17.93 3.74
CA LYS A 115 -20.34 -17.71 3.74
C LYS A 115 -20.88 -17.40 2.34
N HIS A 116 -20.03 -16.94 1.42
CA HIS A 116 -20.43 -16.64 0.04
C HIS A 116 -20.55 -17.92 -0.79
N LYS A 117 -21.76 -18.47 -0.90
CA LYS A 117 -22.03 -19.83 -1.41
C LYS A 117 -21.57 -20.08 -2.84
N THR A 118 -21.71 -19.10 -3.74
CA THR A 118 -21.40 -19.27 -5.18
C THR A 118 -19.99 -18.85 -5.54
N GLY A 119 -19.36 -17.99 -4.73
CA GLY A 119 -18.11 -17.34 -5.06
C GLY A 119 -18.16 -16.43 -6.31
N LEU A 120 -19.37 -16.21 -6.89
CA LEU A 120 -19.59 -15.45 -8.11
C LEU A 120 -20.18 -14.08 -7.80
N VAL A 121 -19.53 -13.02 -8.24
CA VAL A 121 -19.99 -11.64 -8.16
C VAL A 121 -20.03 -11.03 -9.55
N GLU A 122 -21.16 -10.44 -9.95
CA GLU A 122 -21.37 -9.90 -11.28
C GLU A 122 -21.65 -8.40 -11.26
N LYS A 123 -21.17 -7.70 -12.31
CA LYS A 123 -21.51 -6.30 -12.61
C LYS A 123 -21.25 -5.30 -11.48
N LYS A 124 -20.26 -5.57 -10.61
CA LYS A 124 -19.82 -4.69 -9.54
C LYS A 124 -18.43 -4.14 -9.82
N ASP A 125 -18.13 -2.98 -9.26
CA ASP A 125 -16.77 -2.49 -9.17
C ASP A 125 -15.98 -3.25 -8.09
N LEU A 126 -14.68 -3.03 -8.01
CA LEU A 126 -13.82 -3.73 -7.06
C LEU A 126 -14.25 -3.48 -5.60
N LEU A 127 -14.73 -2.28 -5.27
CA LEU A 127 -15.24 -1.97 -3.94
C LEU A 127 -16.51 -2.79 -3.63
N GLY A 128 -17.41 -2.90 -4.61
CA GLY A 128 -18.62 -3.72 -4.48
C GLY A 128 -18.31 -5.21 -4.32
N VAL A 129 -17.30 -5.72 -5.04
CA VAL A 129 -16.81 -7.09 -4.88
C VAL A 129 -16.21 -7.30 -3.48
N ALA A 130 -15.35 -6.37 -3.03
CA ALA A 130 -14.75 -6.44 -1.71
C ALA A 130 -15.79 -6.45 -0.59
N LYS A 131 -16.80 -5.57 -0.67
CA LYS A 131 -17.90 -5.52 0.33
C LYS A 131 -18.76 -6.78 0.35
N GLU A 132 -18.92 -7.46 -0.79
CA GLU A 132 -19.72 -8.70 -0.85
C GLU A 132 -18.99 -9.89 -0.25
N PHE A 133 -17.68 -9.95 -0.40
CA PHE A 133 -16.83 -10.97 0.20
C PHE A 133 -16.43 -10.67 1.65
N ASP A 134 -16.61 -9.43 2.13
CA ASP A 134 -16.20 -9.02 3.50
C ASP A 134 -17.14 -9.56 4.57
N GLU A 135 -16.95 -10.82 4.92
CA GLU A 135 -17.65 -11.46 6.05
C GLU A 135 -16.91 -11.31 7.38
N PHE A 136 -15.72 -10.70 7.36
CA PHE A 136 -14.87 -10.49 8.51
C PHE A 136 -15.08 -9.12 9.18
N GLY A 137 -15.81 -8.20 8.50
CA GLY A 137 -16.07 -6.85 9.01
C GLY A 137 -14.84 -5.95 8.98
N ILE A 138 -13.96 -6.15 7.99
CA ILE A 138 -12.76 -5.35 7.78
C ILE A 138 -13.16 -3.93 7.37
N GLY A 139 -14.06 -3.82 6.40
CA GLY A 139 -14.46 -2.58 5.78
C GLY A 139 -13.50 -2.13 4.69
N PHE A 140 -14.04 -1.89 3.50
CA PHE A 140 -13.31 -1.41 2.33
C PHE A 140 -13.83 -0.05 1.89
N PHE A 141 -12.93 0.82 1.44
CA PHE A 141 -13.30 2.12 0.87
C PHE A 141 -12.32 2.54 -0.22
N THR A 142 -12.69 3.55 -1.00
CA THR A 142 -11.86 4.10 -2.07
C THR A 142 -12.04 5.60 -2.20
N ASP A 143 -11.01 6.27 -2.67
CA ASP A 143 -11.01 7.66 -3.16
C ASP A 143 -10.96 7.72 -4.70
N GLN A 144 -11.00 6.57 -5.36
CA GLN A 144 -10.88 6.43 -6.81
C GLN A 144 -12.23 6.12 -7.46
N GLN A 145 -12.41 6.58 -8.68
CA GLN A 145 -13.48 6.07 -9.53
C GLN A 145 -13.07 4.71 -10.08
N LEU A 146 -13.87 3.69 -9.83
CA LEU A 146 -13.58 2.32 -10.20
C LEU A 146 -14.44 1.87 -11.39
N ASP A 147 -13.82 1.13 -12.31
CA ASP A 147 -14.51 0.49 -13.41
C ASP A 147 -15.32 -0.72 -12.91
N LYS A 148 -16.49 -0.95 -13.51
CA LYS A 148 -17.29 -2.16 -13.26
C LYS A 148 -16.61 -3.38 -13.86
N ILE A 149 -16.57 -4.45 -13.09
CA ILE A 149 -16.06 -5.75 -13.51
C ILE A 149 -17.27 -6.59 -13.92
N PRO A 150 -17.29 -7.14 -15.15
CA PRO A 150 -18.40 -7.95 -15.61
C PRO A 150 -18.70 -9.13 -14.69
N MET A 151 -17.65 -9.85 -14.29
CA MET A 151 -17.75 -11.06 -13.48
C MET A 151 -16.44 -11.29 -12.71
N VAL A 152 -16.55 -11.60 -11.42
CA VAL A 152 -15.45 -12.06 -10.57
C VAL A 152 -15.83 -13.42 -9.98
N GLN A 153 -14.99 -14.41 -10.25
CA GLN A 153 -15.12 -15.74 -9.65
C GLN A 153 -14.05 -15.94 -8.60
N HIS A 154 -14.48 -16.14 -7.36
CA HIS A 154 -13.62 -16.59 -6.29
C HIS A 154 -13.31 -18.09 -6.45
N VAL A 155 -12.04 -18.45 -6.33
CA VAL A 155 -11.62 -19.85 -6.39
C VAL A 155 -11.76 -20.46 -4.99
N PRO A 156 -12.56 -21.53 -4.82
CA PRO A 156 -12.74 -22.17 -3.52
C PRO A 156 -11.40 -22.55 -2.87
N GLY A 157 -11.24 -22.21 -1.60
CA GLY A 157 -10.03 -22.49 -0.83
C GLY A 157 -8.93 -21.43 -0.93
N GLN A 158 -9.01 -20.48 -1.84
CA GLN A 158 -8.14 -19.31 -1.83
C GLN A 158 -8.62 -18.29 -0.79
N SER A 159 -7.71 -17.48 -0.26
CA SER A 159 -8.11 -16.38 0.61
C SER A 159 -8.85 -15.29 -0.16
N MET A 160 -9.66 -14.52 0.56
CA MET A 160 -10.38 -13.37 0.01
C MET A 160 -9.41 -12.38 -0.66
N PHE A 161 -8.28 -12.12 -0.01
CA PHE A 161 -7.28 -11.15 -0.47
C PHE A 161 -6.71 -11.52 -1.84
N VAL A 162 -6.40 -12.79 -2.11
CA VAL A 162 -5.86 -13.23 -3.41
C VAL A 162 -6.81 -12.89 -4.57
N THR A 163 -8.12 -13.04 -4.35
CA THR A 163 -9.11 -12.68 -5.37
C THR A 163 -9.16 -11.17 -5.59
N LEU A 164 -9.20 -10.39 -4.51
CA LEU A 164 -9.24 -8.92 -4.60
C LEU A 164 -7.95 -8.35 -5.20
N GLU A 165 -6.79 -8.88 -4.82
CA GLU A 165 -5.50 -8.44 -5.32
C GLU A 165 -5.35 -8.70 -6.83
N ARG A 166 -5.82 -9.85 -7.32
CA ARG A 166 -5.84 -10.16 -8.75
C ARG A 166 -6.63 -9.10 -9.52
N GLU A 167 -7.82 -8.74 -9.06
CA GLU A 167 -8.66 -7.74 -9.71
C GLU A 167 -8.12 -6.30 -9.55
N ALA A 168 -7.52 -5.99 -8.40
CA ALA A 168 -6.85 -4.70 -8.17
C ALA A 168 -5.67 -4.51 -9.14
N ARG A 169 -4.82 -5.53 -9.30
CA ARG A 169 -3.69 -5.50 -10.25
C ARG A 169 -4.14 -5.31 -11.71
N ARG A 170 -5.29 -5.85 -12.10
CA ARG A 170 -5.85 -5.66 -13.45
C ARG A 170 -6.23 -4.20 -13.69
N GLN A 171 -6.63 -3.46 -12.66
CA GLN A 171 -7.04 -2.06 -12.72
C GLN A 171 -5.94 -1.08 -12.29
N ALA A 172 -4.71 -1.56 -12.06
CA ALA A 172 -3.59 -0.76 -11.57
C ALA A 172 -3.88 -0.07 -10.22
N LEU A 173 -4.54 -0.80 -9.30
CA LEU A 173 -4.91 -0.35 -7.98
C LEU A 173 -4.09 -1.08 -6.91
N LEU A 174 -3.97 -0.45 -5.74
CA LEU A 174 -3.36 -0.99 -4.54
C LEU A 174 -4.43 -1.25 -3.48
N LEU A 175 -4.23 -2.28 -2.68
CA LEU A 175 -5.01 -2.60 -1.49
C LEU A 175 -4.15 -2.27 -0.27
N MET A 176 -4.34 -1.09 0.31
CA MET A 176 -3.49 -0.57 1.36
C MET A 176 -4.21 -0.58 2.72
N GLY A 177 -3.62 -1.26 3.70
CA GLY A 177 -4.12 -1.30 5.07
C GLY A 177 -4.07 0.07 5.74
N GLN A 178 -5.15 0.42 6.45
CA GLN A 178 -5.28 1.67 7.19
C GLN A 178 -5.18 1.42 8.70
N PRO A 179 -4.78 2.43 9.49
CA PRO A 179 -4.67 2.31 10.94
C PRO A 179 -5.95 1.84 11.65
N ASP A 180 -7.11 2.19 11.12
CA ASP A 180 -8.42 1.79 11.65
C ASP A 180 -8.82 0.34 11.33
N GLY A 181 -7.89 -0.41 10.71
CA GLY A 181 -8.07 -1.80 10.32
C GLY A 181 -8.81 -2.00 9.00
N ARG A 182 -9.31 -0.92 8.38
CA ARG A 182 -9.93 -0.98 7.04
C ARG A 182 -8.88 -1.09 5.94
N VAL A 183 -9.33 -1.43 4.74
CA VAL A 183 -8.48 -1.47 3.54
C VAL A 183 -8.92 -0.40 2.54
N LYS A 184 -7.97 0.45 2.14
CA LYS A 184 -8.18 1.47 1.12
C LYS A 184 -7.80 0.93 -0.26
N ILE A 185 -8.70 1.04 -1.22
CA ILE A 185 -8.44 0.75 -2.63
C ILE A 185 -8.01 2.07 -3.28
N THR A 186 -6.75 2.20 -3.69
CA THR A 186 -6.18 3.48 -4.11
C THR A 186 -5.04 3.34 -5.11
N ARG A 187 -4.44 4.47 -5.50
CA ARG A 187 -3.16 4.58 -6.21
C ARG A 187 -2.19 5.37 -5.34
N ALA A 188 -0.91 5.05 -5.41
CA ALA A 188 0.10 5.77 -4.63
C ALA A 188 0.54 7.08 -5.31
N GLY A 189 1.10 7.99 -4.52
CA GLY A 189 1.80 9.19 -5.01
C GLY A 189 0.90 10.38 -5.32
N THR A 190 -0.29 10.48 -4.70
CA THR A 190 -1.18 11.64 -4.84
C THR A 190 -0.89 12.71 -3.78
N ASP A 191 -0.60 12.30 -2.56
CA ASP A 191 -0.35 13.17 -1.42
C ASP A 191 1.14 13.22 -1.08
N ARG A 192 1.55 14.27 -0.34
CA ARG A 192 2.95 14.51 0.01
C ARG A 192 3.10 14.70 1.52
N HIS A 193 4.24 14.23 2.06
CA HIS A 193 4.74 14.61 3.37
C HIS A 193 5.39 15.98 3.35
N ALA A 194 5.37 16.66 4.49
CA ALA A 194 6.09 17.91 4.67
C ALA A 194 7.60 17.68 4.81
N GLY A 195 8.38 18.67 4.36
CA GLY A 195 9.84 18.63 4.43
C GLY A 195 10.50 17.86 3.31
N ALA A 196 11.78 17.54 3.52
CA ALA A 196 12.61 16.80 2.59
C ALA A 196 13.63 15.92 3.35
N LEU A 197 13.95 14.76 2.78
CA LEU A 197 15.01 13.90 3.27
C LEU A 197 16.32 14.25 2.58
N VAL A 198 17.20 14.94 3.30
CA VAL A 198 18.48 15.44 2.76
C VAL A 198 19.64 14.66 3.37
N GLU A 199 20.54 14.17 2.50
CA GLU A 199 21.74 13.43 2.93
C GLU A 199 22.56 14.25 3.94
N GLY A 200 22.85 13.63 5.10
CA GLY A 200 23.66 14.25 6.15
C GLY A 200 22.96 15.35 6.96
N GLN A 201 21.66 15.53 6.80
CA GLN A 201 20.88 16.49 7.59
C GLN A 201 19.77 15.79 8.39
N PRO A 202 19.47 16.27 9.62
CA PRO A 202 18.31 15.78 10.36
C PRO A 202 17.01 15.92 9.55
N PRO A 203 16.07 14.99 9.67
CA PRO A 203 16.03 13.83 10.57
C PRO A 203 16.74 12.57 10.04
N VAL A 204 17.47 12.65 8.93
CA VAL A 204 18.12 11.50 8.27
C VAL A 204 19.32 11.02 9.08
N GLU A 205 19.30 9.78 9.53
CA GLU A 205 20.42 9.09 10.18
C GLU A 205 21.27 8.30 9.17
N SER A 206 20.59 7.60 8.26
CA SER A 206 21.26 6.85 7.20
C SER A 206 20.45 6.88 5.91
N MET A 207 21.14 6.82 4.77
CA MET A 207 20.52 6.81 3.46
C MET A 207 21.26 5.85 2.53
N LYS A 208 20.62 4.77 2.12
CA LYS A 208 21.17 3.74 1.23
C LYS A 208 20.43 3.69 -0.09
N LEU A 209 21.10 4.11 -1.17
CA LEU A 209 20.59 4.00 -2.53
C LEU A 209 20.88 2.62 -3.12
N ARG A 210 19.89 2.05 -3.81
CA ARG A 210 20.05 0.87 -4.63
C ARG A 210 19.52 1.15 -6.03
N LEU A 211 20.41 1.13 -7.01
CA LEU A 211 20.06 1.17 -8.42
C LEU A 211 20.13 -0.24 -9.01
N SER A 212 19.08 -0.66 -9.69
CA SER A 212 19.00 -2.02 -10.23
C SER A 212 18.26 -2.06 -11.57
N ILE A 213 18.89 -2.69 -12.55
CA ILE A 213 18.27 -2.97 -13.85
C ILE A 213 17.65 -4.38 -13.89
N LYS A 214 17.73 -5.14 -12.78
CA LYS A 214 17.30 -6.56 -12.73
C LYS A 214 15.83 -6.74 -13.12
N HIS A 215 14.97 -5.83 -12.70
CA HIS A 215 13.53 -5.90 -12.93
C HIS A 215 13.04 -5.05 -14.10
N LYS A 216 13.91 -4.21 -14.70
CA LYS A 216 13.57 -3.47 -15.93
C LYS A 216 13.39 -4.41 -17.12
N ARG A 217 12.43 -4.08 -17.98
CA ARG A 217 12.09 -4.84 -19.20
C ARG A 217 12.05 -3.90 -20.38
N SER A 218 12.60 -4.33 -21.53
CA SER A 218 12.58 -3.55 -22.76
C SER A 218 11.25 -3.70 -23.51
N HIS A 219 10.64 -4.88 -23.45
CA HIS A 219 9.40 -5.19 -24.15
C HIS A 219 8.45 -5.87 -23.16
N ILE A 220 7.21 -5.43 -23.12
CA ILE A 220 6.17 -6.01 -22.28
C ILE A 220 5.01 -6.40 -23.19
N HIS A 221 4.82 -7.69 -23.35
CA HIS A 221 3.76 -8.29 -24.12
C HIS A 221 2.64 -8.73 -23.20
N VAL A 222 1.43 -8.21 -23.38
CA VAL A 222 0.26 -8.67 -22.65
C VAL A 222 -0.62 -9.44 -23.61
N ARG A 223 -0.81 -10.73 -23.33
CA ARG A 223 -1.61 -11.65 -24.14
C ARG A 223 -2.91 -11.96 -23.43
N GLY A 224 -4.00 -11.94 -24.17
CA GLY A 224 -5.35 -12.23 -23.68
C GLY A 224 -6.14 -13.07 -24.65
N GLN A 225 -7.30 -13.57 -24.20
CA GLN A 225 -8.29 -14.26 -25.01
C GLN A 225 -9.64 -13.60 -24.81
N GLN A 226 -10.40 -13.43 -25.89
CA GLN A 226 -11.77 -12.98 -25.82
C GLN A 226 -12.71 -14.19 -25.98
N SER A 227 -13.60 -14.39 -24.99
CA SER A 227 -14.49 -15.57 -24.95
C SER A 227 -15.59 -15.56 -26.02
N LEU A 228 -15.87 -14.40 -26.64
CA LEU A 228 -16.93 -14.17 -27.59
C LEU A 228 -16.36 -13.57 -28.89
N GLY A 229 -15.68 -14.37 -29.66
CA GLY A 229 -15.19 -13.97 -30.98
C GLY A 229 -14.90 -15.16 -31.86
N THR A 230 -15.33 -15.11 -33.14
CA THR A 230 -15.02 -16.10 -34.16
C THR A 230 -13.96 -15.51 -35.08
N GLY A 231 -12.69 -15.96 -34.88
CA GLY A 231 -11.56 -15.54 -35.71
C GLY A 231 -10.25 -15.53 -34.91
N ASP A 232 -9.12 -15.70 -35.60
CA ASP A 232 -7.80 -15.73 -34.99
C ASP A 232 -7.45 -14.44 -34.26
N ASP A 233 -7.91 -13.30 -34.72
CA ASP A 233 -7.72 -11.96 -34.10
C ASP A 233 -8.43 -11.80 -32.75
N SER A 234 -9.53 -12.53 -32.53
CA SER A 234 -10.27 -12.54 -31.27
C SER A 234 -9.66 -13.52 -30.27
N LEU A 235 -9.02 -14.59 -30.74
CA LEU A 235 -8.47 -15.67 -29.93
C LEU A 235 -7.04 -15.40 -29.46
N ARG A 236 -6.33 -14.48 -30.11
CA ARG A 236 -4.91 -14.19 -29.84
C ARG A 236 -4.68 -12.67 -29.81
N GLN A 237 -5.26 -12.02 -28.81
CA GLN A 237 -5.00 -10.60 -28.61
C GLN A 237 -3.65 -10.41 -27.92
N GLU A 238 -2.80 -9.56 -28.49
CA GLU A 238 -1.52 -9.18 -27.91
C GLU A 238 -1.35 -7.67 -28.02
N GLU A 239 -1.02 -7.05 -26.90
CA GLU A 239 -0.59 -5.64 -26.83
C GLU A 239 0.84 -5.58 -26.31
N THR A 240 1.67 -4.78 -26.97
CA THR A 240 3.09 -4.63 -26.63
C THR A 240 3.41 -3.19 -26.30
N GLU A 241 4.15 -2.99 -25.21
CA GLU A 241 4.74 -1.71 -24.84
C GLU A 241 6.25 -1.84 -24.74
N GLU A 242 6.98 -0.85 -25.27
CA GLU A 242 8.43 -0.83 -25.31
C GLU A 242 9.01 0.23 -24.38
N ASP A 243 10.09 -0.09 -23.66
CA ASP A 243 10.85 0.84 -22.79
C ASP A 243 12.26 1.06 -23.38
N ASP A 244 12.44 2.17 -24.09
CA ASP A 244 13.69 2.56 -24.75
C ASP A 244 14.82 2.86 -23.76
N SER A 245 14.53 3.02 -22.47
CA SER A 245 15.53 3.18 -21.42
C SER A 245 16.34 1.91 -21.14
N VAL A 246 15.94 0.78 -21.73
CA VAL A 246 16.58 -0.54 -21.57
C VAL A 246 17.21 -0.98 -22.88
N GLU A 247 18.51 -0.73 -23.05
CA GLU A 247 19.24 -1.04 -24.29
C GLU A 247 19.27 -2.53 -24.67
N ARG A 248 19.22 -3.43 -23.66
CA ARG A 248 19.26 -4.88 -23.89
C ARG A 248 17.85 -5.40 -24.13
N TYR A 249 17.68 -6.32 -25.09
CA TYR A 249 16.43 -7.03 -25.28
C TYR A 249 16.10 -7.90 -24.07
N ARG A 250 15.08 -7.52 -23.33
CA ARG A 250 14.61 -8.17 -22.09
C ARG A 250 13.09 -8.24 -22.07
N PRO A 251 12.48 -9.13 -22.84
CA PRO A 251 11.03 -9.23 -22.92
C PRO A 251 10.42 -9.81 -21.64
N GLU A 252 9.17 -9.43 -21.37
CA GLU A 252 8.28 -10.04 -20.39
C GLU A 252 6.96 -10.35 -21.08
N ILE A 253 6.41 -11.55 -20.85
CA ILE A 253 5.11 -11.93 -21.37
C ILE A 253 4.16 -12.13 -20.19
N LEU A 254 3.03 -11.43 -20.22
CA LEU A 254 1.97 -11.53 -19.24
C LEU A 254 0.72 -12.13 -19.90
N PHE A 255 0.12 -13.09 -19.24
CA PHE A 255 -1.18 -13.62 -19.64
C PHE A 255 -2.29 -12.98 -18.84
N ASN A 256 -3.38 -12.63 -19.49
CA ASN A 256 -4.60 -12.18 -18.83
C ASN A 256 -5.61 -13.32 -18.84
N GLU A 257 -5.97 -13.77 -17.63
CA GLU A 257 -6.94 -14.84 -17.42
C GLU A 257 -8.35 -14.25 -17.39
N GLY A 258 -8.94 -13.97 -18.54
CA GLY A 258 -10.30 -13.42 -18.58
C GLY A 258 -10.68 -12.95 -19.99
N SER A 259 -11.94 -12.59 -20.17
CA SER A 259 -12.46 -11.98 -21.40
C SER A 259 -12.13 -10.49 -21.37
N ASP A 260 -10.94 -10.13 -21.81
CA ASP A 260 -10.48 -8.74 -21.82
C ASP A 260 -10.58 -8.11 -23.20
N THR A 261 -10.85 -6.81 -23.23
CA THR A 261 -10.80 -6.00 -24.44
C THR A 261 -9.35 -5.56 -24.73
N SER A 262 -9.01 -5.28 -26.00
CA SER A 262 -7.70 -4.70 -26.37
C SER A 262 -7.37 -3.45 -25.55
N LYS A 263 -8.36 -2.63 -25.19
CA LYS A 263 -8.18 -1.45 -24.34
C LYS A 263 -7.66 -1.81 -22.93
N GLU A 264 -8.17 -2.89 -22.35
CA GLU A 264 -7.72 -3.37 -21.02
C GLU A 264 -6.33 -3.98 -21.09
N LEU A 265 -6.03 -4.76 -22.14
CA LEU A 265 -4.69 -5.30 -22.38
C LEU A 265 -3.66 -4.18 -22.55
N LYS A 266 -3.98 -3.14 -23.34
CA LYS A 266 -3.11 -1.97 -23.53
C LYS A 266 -2.89 -1.20 -22.22
N ARG A 267 -3.96 -0.97 -21.43
CA ARG A 267 -3.85 -0.33 -20.11
C ARG A 267 -2.94 -1.12 -19.18
N ARG A 268 -3.07 -2.44 -19.16
CA ARG A 268 -2.22 -3.34 -18.37
C ARG A 268 -0.77 -3.32 -18.84
N ALA A 269 -0.51 -3.35 -20.15
CA ALA A 269 0.83 -3.26 -20.72
C ALA A 269 1.52 -1.94 -20.33
N LYS A 270 0.82 -0.81 -20.50
CA LYS A 270 1.31 0.53 -20.13
C LYS A 270 1.61 0.63 -18.63
N TRP A 271 0.72 0.12 -17.78
CA TRP A 271 0.95 0.11 -16.34
C TRP A 271 2.16 -0.76 -15.95
N GLN A 272 2.28 -1.95 -16.52
CA GLN A 272 3.41 -2.83 -16.26
C GLN A 272 4.74 -2.21 -16.72
N LYS A 273 4.75 -1.56 -17.88
CA LYS A 273 5.90 -0.78 -18.36
C LYS A 273 6.33 0.28 -17.34
N LEU A 274 5.40 1.11 -16.87
CA LEU A 274 5.69 2.14 -15.87
C LEU A 274 6.23 1.51 -14.58
N ARG A 275 5.62 0.45 -14.09
CA ARG A 275 6.08 -0.27 -12.89
C ARG A 275 7.50 -0.84 -13.07
N ARG A 276 7.79 -1.45 -14.21
CA ARG A 276 9.13 -1.99 -14.52
C ARG A 276 10.18 -0.89 -14.70
N SER A 277 9.83 0.20 -15.34
CA SER A 277 10.70 1.36 -15.48
C SER A 277 11.04 1.97 -14.12
N GLY A 278 10.04 2.17 -13.25
CA GLY A 278 10.22 2.70 -11.89
C GLY A 278 11.01 1.78 -10.96
N SER A 279 10.95 0.45 -11.15
CA SER A 279 11.62 -0.54 -10.28
C SER A 279 13.16 -0.46 -10.27
N GLY A 280 13.73 0.48 -11.04
CA GLY A 280 15.16 0.71 -11.10
C GLY A 280 15.75 1.42 -9.88
N ILE A 281 14.95 2.15 -9.12
CA ILE A 281 15.39 2.96 -7.98
C ILE A 281 14.68 2.49 -6.72
N SER A 282 15.46 2.16 -5.69
CA SER A 282 14.99 1.89 -4.35
C SER A 282 15.96 2.52 -3.35
N MET A 283 15.44 3.19 -2.34
CA MET A 283 16.24 3.82 -1.30
C MET A 283 15.71 3.43 0.07
N SER A 284 16.60 3.01 0.95
CA SER A 284 16.28 2.81 2.36
C SER A 284 16.83 3.99 3.15
N VAL A 285 15.97 4.65 3.92
CA VAL A 285 16.33 5.81 4.75
C VAL A 285 15.89 5.54 6.17
N THR A 286 16.83 5.64 7.12
CA THR A 286 16.52 5.64 8.54
C THR A 286 16.44 7.07 9.01
N VAL A 287 15.33 7.43 9.68
CA VAL A 287 15.10 8.76 10.24
C VAL A 287 14.90 8.65 11.76
N SER A 288 15.34 9.68 12.50
CA SER A 288 15.30 9.75 13.97
C SER A 288 13.92 10.14 14.52
N SER A 289 12.88 10.17 13.69
CA SER A 289 11.52 10.56 14.09
C SER A 289 10.47 9.70 13.38
N TRP A 290 9.38 9.40 14.07
CA TRP A 290 8.20 8.78 13.48
C TRP A 290 7.34 9.76 12.67
N ARG A 291 7.66 11.07 12.77
CA ARG A 291 6.85 12.15 12.20
C ARG A 291 7.64 13.00 11.22
N ASP A 292 6.94 13.55 10.25
CA ASP A 292 7.46 14.53 9.33
C ASP A 292 7.54 15.93 9.97
N ASP A 293 7.99 16.93 9.20
CA ASP A 293 8.15 18.31 9.68
C ASP A 293 6.82 18.99 10.08
N ALA A 294 5.68 18.45 9.66
CA ALA A 294 4.35 18.90 10.09
C ALA A 294 3.82 18.15 11.32
N GLY A 295 4.59 17.20 11.87
CA GLY A 295 4.19 16.39 13.01
C GLY A 295 3.27 15.21 12.65
N MET A 296 3.12 14.89 11.37
CA MET A 296 2.32 13.77 10.90
C MET A 296 3.16 12.49 10.86
N LEU A 297 2.60 11.38 11.35
CA LEU A 297 3.25 10.07 11.23
C LEU A 297 3.57 9.73 9.76
N TRP A 298 4.73 9.11 9.52
CA TRP A 298 5.09 8.65 8.18
C TRP A 298 4.04 7.67 7.65
N GLU A 299 3.55 7.92 6.43
CA GLU A 299 2.52 7.09 5.80
C GLU A 299 3.00 6.53 4.46
N PRO A 300 2.82 5.22 4.22
CA PRO A 300 3.08 4.66 2.90
C PRO A 300 2.12 5.22 1.85
N GLY A 301 2.58 5.26 0.59
CA GLY A 301 1.81 5.80 -0.52
C GLY A 301 1.95 7.31 -0.72
N ARG A 302 2.56 8.06 0.22
CA ARG A 302 2.81 9.49 0.09
C ARG A 302 4.19 9.77 -0.53
N LEU A 303 4.28 10.90 -1.21
CA LEU A 303 5.53 11.44 -1.78
C LEU A 303 6.35 12.16 -0.71
N ILE A 304 7.68 12.11 -0.86
CA ILE A 304 8.63 12.92 -0.11
C ILE A 304 9.76 13.37 -1.03
N ALA A 305 10.22 14.62 -0.88
CA ALA A 305 11.40 15.12 -1.58
C ALA A 305 12.65 14.45 -1.01
N VAL A 306 13.52 13.96 -1.88
CA VAL A 306 14.77 13.29 -1.51
C VAL A 306 15.93 13.96 -2.23
N VAL A 307 16.90 14.41 -1.45
CA VAL A 307 18.10 15.06 -1.96
C VAL A 307 19.34 14.30 -1.47
N LYS A 308 20.01 13.61 -2.40
CA LYS A 308 21.27 12.89 -2.16
C LYS A 308 22.33 13.34 -3.14
N PRO A 309 23.07 14.42 -2.82
CA PRO A 309 24.03 15.05 -3.74
C PRO A 309 25.17 14.12 -4.17
N THR A 310 25.60 13.23 -3.25
CA THR A 310 26.68 12.26 -3.53
C THR A 310 26.35 11.38 -4.74
N ASP A 311 25.08 10.99 -4.91
CA ASP A 311 24.61 10.14 -6.02
C ASP A 311 23.83 10.92 -7.08
N LYS A 312 23.82 12.27 -7.01
CA LYS A 312 23.09 13.17 -7.91
C LYS A 312 21.59 12.88 -7.98
N ILE A 313 20.99 12.52 -6.84
CA ILE A 313 19.55 12.32 -6.69
C ILE A 313 18.94 13.60 -6.13
N ASP A 314 17.99 14.16 -6.86
CA ASP A 314 17.15 15.29 -6.45
C ASP A 314 15.78 15.09 -7.09
N GLN A 315 14.91 14.35 -6.39
CA GLN A 315 13.61 13.99 -6.92
C GLN A 315 12.64 13.56 -5.82
N ASP A 316 11.37 13.55 -6.18
CA ASP A 316 10.32 12.97 -5.32
C ASP A 316 10.32 11.45 -5.41
N LEU A 317 10.32 10.80 -4.27
CA LEU A 317 10.10 9.38 -4.16
C LEU A 317 8.82 9.12 -3.35
N VAL A 318 8.20 7.97 -3.59
CA VAL A 318 7.05 7.54 -2.80
C VAL A 318 7.51 6.57 -1.70
N ILE A 319 6.96 6.74 -0.52
CA ILE A 319 7.19 5.81 0.58
C ILE A 319 6.42 4.52 0.29
N SER A 320 7.14 3.44 0.02
CA SER A 320 6.55 2.11 -0.19
C SER A 320 6.24 1.44 1.15
N THR A 321 7.19 1.50 2.09
CA THR A 321 7.06 0.85 3.39
C THR A 321 7.63 1.74 4.47
N VAL A 322 6.97 1.77 5.62
CA VAL A 322 7.44 2.40 6.85
C VAL A 322 7.52 1.34 7.94
N THR A 323 8.65 1.23 8.61
CA THR A 323 8.79 0.45 9.84
C THR A 323 9.13 1.41 10.98
N PHE A 324 8.21 1.55 11.92
CA PHE A 324 8.41 2.31 13.13
C PHE A 324 9.13 1.46 14.16
N ASN A 325 10.28 1.92 14.64
CA ASN A 325 11.10 1.22 15.60
C ASN A 325 11.26 2.07 16.86
N GLN A 326 11.09 1.46 18.01
CA GLN A 326 11.43 2.05 19.28
C GLN A 326 12.09 0.99 20.15
N THR A 327 13.22 1.30 20.74
CA THR A 327 13.92 0.42 21.68
C THR A 327 14.35 1.23 22.89
N VAL A 328 13.94 0.77 24.07
CA VAL A 328 14.32 1.38 25.35
C VAL A 328 15.55 0.67 25.88
N GLY A 329 16.62 1.41 26.13
CA GLY A 329 17.88 0.86 26.64
C GLY A 329 19.06 1.80 26.39
N GLU A 330 20.25 1.37 26.79
CA GLU A 330 21.51 2.05 26.48
C GLU A 330 22.24 1.25 25.40
N GLY A 331 22.65 1.90 24.31
CA GLY A 331 23.42 1.26 23.25
C GLY A 331 23.05 1.72 21.84
N GLU A 332 23.75 1.18 20.85
CA GLU A 332 23.52 1.42 19.44
C GLU A 332 22.13 0.85 19.05
N GLY A 333 21.23 1.70 18.52
CA GLY A 333 19.86 1.34 18.20
C GLY A 333 18.81 1.62 19.28
N ALA A 334 19.20 2.13 20.47
CA ALA A 334 18.25 2.63 21.46
C ALA A 334 17.67 3.98 20.99
N GLY A 335 16.36 4.15 21.17
CA GLY A 335 15.66 5.38 20.80
C GLY A 335 14.46 5.10 19.89
N THR A 336 13.97 6.17 19.27
CA THR A 336 12.84 6.16 18.35
C THR A 336 13.35 6.45 16.95
N SER A 337 13.12 5.55 16.00
CA SER A 337 13.49 5.72 14.60
C SER A 337 12.42 5.16 13.67
N ALA A 338 12.43 5.60 12.41
CA ALA A 338 11.61 5.00 11.37
C ALA A 338 12.48 4.62 10.17
N ASP A 339 12.29 3.40 9.68
CA ASP A 339 12.91 2.93 8.46
C ASP A 339 11.92 3.11 7.29
N LEU A 340 12.30 3.96 6.36
CA LEU A 340 11.51 4.28 5.17
C LEU A 340 12.08 3.55 3.96
N THR A 341 11.29 2.75 3.28
CA THR A 341 11.64 2.25 1.94
C THR A 341 10.98 3.15 0.90
N LEU A 342 11.80 3.82 0.13
CA LEU A 342 11.39 4.77 -0.90
C LEU A 342 11.60 4.16 -2.28
N VAL A 343 10.66 4.37 -3.18
CA VAL A 343 10.72 3.90 -4.56
C VAL A 343 10.25 4.98 -5.52
N ASP A 344 10.55 4.83 -6.80
CA ASP A 344 9.99 5.70 -7.83
C ASP A 344 8.46 5.58 -7.85
N PRO A 345 7.70 6.68 -7.89
CA PRO A 345 6.23 6.66 -7.89
C PRO A 345 5.63 5.75 -8.97
N ARG A 346 6.28 5.61 -10.12
CA ARG A 346 5.86 4.71 -11.21
C ARG A 346 5.80 3.25 -10.79
N THR A 347 6.60 2.84 -9.81
CA THR A 347 6.59 1.47 -9.26
C THR A 347 5.25 1.10 -8.64
N LEU A 348 4.57 2.07 -8.02
CA LEU A 348 3.26 1.90 -7.38
C LEU A 348 2.09 2.45 -8.21
N GLY A 349 2.30 2.71 -9.50
CA GLY A 349 1.26 3.20 -10.42
C GLY A 349 1.04 4.71 -10.42
N GLY A 350 1.91 5.47 -9.73
CA GLY A 350 1.92 6.93 -9.74
C GLY A 350 2.53 7.53 -11.00
N LYS A 351 2.49 8.87 -11.12
CA LYS A 351 3.19 9.60 -12.17
C LYS A 351 4.68 9.63 -11.85
N GLY A 352 5.54 9.56 -12.87
CA GLY A 352 7.00 9.69 -12.70
C GLY A 352 7.36 11.06 -12.16
N SER A 353 8.36 11.11 -11.25
CA SER A 353 8.96 12.34 -10.79
C SER A 353 9.72 12.98 -11.95
N GLY A 354 9.29 14.16 -12.38
CA GLY A 354 10.12 15.01 -13.22
C GLY A 354 11.25 15.57 -12.37
N SER A 355 12.51 15.45 -12.82
CA SER A 355 13.62 16.20 -12.26
C SER A 355 13.32 17.69 -12.42
N GLY A 356 12.91 18.34 -11.35
CA GLY A 356 12.53 19.74 -11.32
C GLY A 356 12.94 20.38 -10.00
N SER A 357 14.20 20.83 -9.95
CA SER A 357 14.56 21.87 -8.99
C SER A 357 13.77 23.12 -9.32
N GLY A 358 13.21 23.79 -8.33
CA GLY A 358 12.83 25.16 -8.54
C GLY A 358 11.64 25.65 -7.75
N SER A 359 11.94 26.25 -6.62
CA SER A 359 11.18 27.39 -6.12
C SER A 359 11.10 28.45 -7.23
N GLY A 360 9.91 28.70 -7.78
CA GLY A 360 9.72 29.79 -8.75
C GLY A 360 8.25 29.89 -9.13
N ALA A 361 7.63 30.95 -8.69
CA ALA A 361 6.29 31.35 -9.09
C ALA A 361 6.21 31.67 -10.59
N GLY A 362 5.15 31.25 -11.25
CA GLY A 362 4.58 31.95 -12.40
C GLY A 362 4.92 31.38 -13.76
N GLY A 363 3.90 31.06 -14.53
CA GLY A 363 3.94 31.04 -15.98
C GLY A 363 3.38 29.75 -16.62
N GLY A 364 2.23 29.89 -17.21
CA GLY A 364 1.51 28.85 -17.93
C GLY A 364 2.29 28.19 -19.07
N GLY A 365 2.14 26.92 -19.19
CA GLY A 365 2.54 26.13 -20.33
C GLY A 365 1.74 24.85 -20.30
N GLY A 366 0.88 24.68 -21.30
CA GLY A 366 -0.02 23.56 -21.46
C GLY A 366 0.76 22.26 -21.52
N SER A 367 0.48 21.38 -20.59
CA SER A 367 0.85 19.99 -20.69
C SER A 367 -0.42 19.19 -20.98
N GLU A 368 -0.40 18.46 -22.06
CA GLU A 368 -1.45 17.55 -22.44
C GLU A 368 -1.74 16.60 -21.27
N ASN A 369 -2.91 16.83 -20.64
CA ASN A 369 -3.48 15.93 -19.67
C ASN A 369 -3.98 14.70 -20.42
N GLU A 370 -3.20 13.64 -20.51
CA GLU A 370 -3.78 12.34 -20.80
C GLU A 370 -4.57 11.87 -19.56
N ASP A 371 -5.84 12.24 -19.63
CA ASP A 371 -6.87 11.86 -18.65
C ASP A 371 -7.11 10.35 -18.72
N PHE A 372 -6.80 9.65 -17.64
CA PHE A 372 -7.14 8.23 -17.46
C PHE A 372 -8.62 8.01 -17.08
N GLY A 373 -9.44 9.06 -17.11
CA GLY A 373 -10.86 9.03 -16.91
C GLY A 373 -11.62 9.00 -18.25
N GLY A 374 -11.97 7.82 -18.75
CA GLY A 374 -12.80 7.67 -19.93
C GLY A 374 -14.24 8.13 -19.67
N GLY A 375 -14.60 9.35 -20.12
CA GLY A 375 -15.97 9.79 -20.24
C GLY A 375 -16.67 8.99 -21.35
N LEU A 376 -17.80 8.40 -21.03
CA LEU A 376 -18.74 7.85 -22.03
C LEU A 376 -19.37 9.03 -22.75
N GLY A 377 -19.08 9.20 -24.04
CA GLY A 377 -19.76 10.13 -24.91
C GLY A 377 -21.19 9.65 -25.15
N GLU A 378 -22.11 10.58 -24.94
CA GLU A 378 -23.52 10.46 -25.20
C GLU A 378 -23.84 10.16 -26.66
N GLY A 379 -24.98 9.51 -26.83
CA GLY A 379 -25.50 8.97 -28.08
C GLY A 379 -25.71 9.97 -29.19
N ALA A 380 -25.48 9.50 -30.38
CA ALA A 380 -25.95 10.15 -31.60
C ALA A 380 -27.40 9.77 -31.85
N ASP A 381 -28.28 10.75 -31.79
CA ASP A 381 -29.65 10.69 -32.29
C ASP A 381 -29.67 10.35 -33.79
N PHE A 382 -30.30 9.23 -34.11
CA PHE A 382 -30.64 8.89 -35.48
C PHE A 382 -32.10 9.29 -35.73
N SER A 383 -32.32 10.53 -36.19
CA SER A 383 -33.59 10.93 -36.79
C SER A 383 -33.63 10.51 -38.26
N GLY A 384 -34.25 9.40 -38.50
CA GLY A 384 -34.61 8.99 -39.87
C GLY A 384 -35.92 9.62 -40.29
N SER A 385 -35.87 10.52 -41.24
CA SER A 385 -37.05 10.98 -42.00
C SER A 385 -37.43 9.95 -43.06
N GLY A 386 -38.67 9.50 -43.01
CA GLY A 386 -39.24 8.66 -44.02
C GLY A 386 -39.57 9.44 -45.29
N SER A 387 -39.56 8.77 -46.42
CA SER A 387 -40.41 9.10 -47.55
C SER A 387 -40.81 7.83 -48.30
N SER A 388 -42.10 7.72 -48.44
CA SER A 388 -42.88 6.78 -49.25
C SER A 388 -42.48 6.79 -50.72
N GLU A 389 -42.59 5.63 -51.40
CA GLU A 389 -43.39 5.47 -52.63
C GLU A 389 -43.29 4.01 -53.10
N SER A 390 -44.46 3.47 -53.24
CA SER A 390 -45.13 2.66 -54.24
C SER A 390 -44.32 1.87 -55.27
N GLU A 391 -44.45 0.55 -55.30
CA GLU A 391 -45.16 -0.33 -56.20
C GLU A 391 -45.09 -1.78 -55.75
#